data_6725c64869b2c32211a26fa93839bf5b
#
_entry.id   6725c64869b2c32211a26fa93839bf5b
#
_cell.length_a   1.000
_cell.length_b   1.000
_cell.length_c   1.000
_cell.angle_alpha   90.00
_cell.angle_beta   90.00
_cell.angle_gamma   90.00
#
_symmetry.space_group_name_H-M   'P 1'
#
loop_
_entity.id
_entity.type
_entity.pdbx_description
1 polymer ?
#
loop_
_entity_poly.entity_id
_entity_poly.type
_entity_poly.pdbx_seq_one_letter_code
_entity_poly.pdbx_strand_id
1 'polypeptide(L)'
;MPRMRTKAKKAEILTLEEAVKKYVHDGIQIGFSGFTGFNRNPVAFAWEIVRQGFKDLHVIDRHGSVCTWLLNAVSAIKIYETDWMGWGEMAGKLDINMERNYKAGKMILEDYSHGAMAMRFLAGAIGAPFIPYYAPQGSDLYNPKYDALGKAGLRKGKDFRIAKKKFIQMEEPFYGDGEVVLLPAARPELGIIHVAQAGDKGTAKWRGVGTIDKEMAFAC
;
A
#
# COMPACT_ATOMS: atom_id res chain seq x y z
N MET A 1 -19.33 4.59 -8.91
CA MET A 1 -19.61 4.77 -10.36
C MET A 1 -18.75 3.78 -11.13
N PRO A 2 -19.25 3.00 -12.10
CA PRO A 2 -18.42 2.14 -12.91
C PRO A 2 -17.47 3.00 -13.74
N ARG A 3 -16.15 2.75 -13.64
CA ARG A 3 -15.18 3.37 -14.55
C ARG A 3 -15.54 2.96 -15.98
N MET A 4 -15.99 3.90 -16.82
CA MET A 4 -16.07 3.67 -18.25
C MET A 4 -14.70 3.27 -18.75
N ARG A 5 -14.58 2.11 -19.43
CA ARG A 5 -13.37 1.70 -20.14
C ARG A 5 -13.08 2.77 -21.21
N THR A 6 -12.26 3.74 -20.89
CA THR A 6 -11.65 4.58 -21.90
C THR A 6 -10.79 3.69 -22.81
N LYS A 7 -10.81 3.94 -24.12
CA LYS A 7 -9.90 3.28 -25.08
C LYS A 7 -8.50 3.28 -24.49
N ALA A 8 -7.85 2.12 -24.44
CA ALA A 8 -6.50 1.98 -23.92
C ALA A 8 -5.60 3.01 -24.60
N LYS A 9 -5.15 4.00 -23.85
CA LYS A 9 -4.14 4.93 -24.32
C LYS A 9 -2.85 4.15 -24.47
N LYS A 10 -2.06 4.47 -25.50
CA LYS A 10 -0.71 3.94 -25.64
C LYS A 10 0.08 4.23 -24.37
N ALA A 11 0.83 3.24 -23.87
CA ALA A 11 1.69 3.43 -22.72
C ALA A 11 2.74 4.50 -23.03
N GLU A 12 2.96 5.38 -22.09
CA GLU A 12 3.93 6.45 -22.19
C GLU A 12 5.30 5.93 -21.73
N ILE A 13 6.34 6.19 -22.50
CA ILE A 13 7.70 5.85 -22.12
C ILE A 13 8.38 7.12 -21.64
N LEU A 14 8.77 7.14 -20.38
CA LEU A 14 9.37 8.28 -19.70
C LEU A 14 10.68 7.87 -19.02
N THR A 15 11.55 8.81 -18.81
CA THR A 15 12.65 8.65 -17.85
C THR A 15 12.11 8.62 -16.43
N LEU A 16 12.90 8.13 -15.48
CA LEU A 16 12.49 8.13 -14.06
C LEU A 16 12.23 9.56 -13.55
N GLU A 17 13.06 10.52 -13.94
CA GLU A 17 12.91 11.92 -13.59
C GLU A 17 11.57 12.49 -14.07
N GLU A 18 11.26 12.28 -15.37
CA GLU A 18 9.99 12.71 -15.95
C GLU A 18 8.78 12.03 -15.31
N ALA A 19 8.88 10.71 -15.07
CA ALA A 19 7.80 9.95 -14.47
C ALA A 19 7.49 10.42 -13.04
N VAL A 20 8.51 10.60 -12.20
CA VAL A 20 8.33 11.09 -10.83
C VAL A 20 7.78 12.51 -10.84
N LYS A 21 8.36 13.42 -11.64
CA LYS A 21 7.88 14.81 -11.77
C LYS A 21 6.43 14.91 -12.23
N LYS A 22 5.99 13.97 -13.08
CA LYS A 22 4.65 13.99 -13.68
C LYS A 22 3.58 13.38 -12.78
N TYR A 23 3.91 12.31 -12.07
CA TYR A 23 2.92 11.48 -11.38
C TYR A 23 3.01 11.54 -9.86
N VAL A 24 4.09 12.04 -9.29
CA VAL A 24 4.25 12.15 -7.84
C VAL A 24 4.02 13.58 -7.38
N HIS A 25 3.32 13.74 -6.27
CA HIS A 25 3.15 15.02 -5.59
C HIS A 25 3.13 14.80 -4.07
N ASP A 26 3.34 15.84 -3.30
CA ASP A 26 3.23 15.76 -1.83
C ASP A 26 1.84 15.24 -1.42
N GLY A 27 1.82 14.31 -0.48
CA GLY A 27 0.58 13.70 0.02
C GLY A 27 -0.07 12.66 -0.88
N ILE A 28 0.53 12.26 -2.01
CA ILE A 28 -0.01 11.22 -2.88
C ILE A 28 -0.14 9.88 -2.12
N GLN A 29 -1.20 9.12 -2.41
CA GLN A 29 -1.29 7.73 -1.99
C GLN A 29 -0.60 6.83 -3.02
N ILE A 30 0.49 6.18 -2.61
CA ILE A 30 1.37 5.41 -3.49
C ILE A 30 1.63 4.01 -2.94
N GLY A 31 1.63 3.01 -3.84
CA GLY A 31 2.01 1.63 -3.54
C GLY A 31 3.28 1.22 -4.26
N PHE A 32 4.11 0.40 -3.61
CA PHE A 32 5.31 -0.18 -4.19
C PHE A 32 5.17 -1.68 -4.33
N SER A 33 5.52 -2.21 -5.49
CA SER A 33 5.61 -3.65 -5.71
C SER A 33 6.91 -4.22 -5.14
N GLY A 34 6.99 -5.52 -5.15
CA GLY A 34 8.13 -6.27 -4.68
C GLY A 34 7.78 -7.15 -3.50
N PHE A 35 8.77 -7.83 -2.97
CA PHE A 35 8.62 -8.73 -1.84
C PHE A 35 9.87 -8.66 -0.97
N THR A 36 9.70 -8.29 0.29
CA THR A 36 10.80 -8.10 1.24
C THR A 36 11.91 -7.15 0.72
N GLY A 37 13.09 -7.18 1.31
CA GLY A 37 14.18 -6.28 0.94
C GLY A 37 14.83 -6.54 -0.43
N PHE A 38 14.57 -7.68 -1.09
CA PHE A 38 15.46 -8.16 -2.16
C PHE A 38 14.79 -8.48 -3.49
N ASN A 39 13.48 -8.57 -3.56
CA ASN A 39 12.79 -9.08 -4.74
C ASN A 39 11.99 -7.99 -5.44
N ARG A 40 12.48 -7.54 -6.60
CA ARG A 40 11.80 -6.63 -7.52
C ARG A 40 11.34 -5.30 -6.91
N ASN A 41 12.06 -4.79 -5.93
CA ASN A 41 11.76 -3.47 -5.39
C ASN A 41 12.10 -2.37 -6.41
N PRO A 42 11.22 -1.40 -6.67
CA PRO A 42 11.47 -0.28 -7.58
C PRO A 42 12.35 0.80 -6.93
N VAL A 43 13.54 0.40 -6.45
CA VAL A 43 14.43 1.23 -5.64
C VAL A 43 14.83 2.52 -6.36
N ALA A 44 15.09 2.44 -7.66
CA ALA A 44 15.45 3.61 -8.45
C ALA A 44 14.33 4.67 -8.48
N PHE A 45 13.06 4.23 -8.50
CA PHE A 45 11.92 5.15 -8.44
C PHE A 45 11.79 5.81 -7.06
N ALA A 46 11.95 5.04 -5.98
CA ALA A 46 11.93 5.58 -4.62
C ALA A 46 13.09 6.57 -4.39
N TRP A 47 14.28 6.26 -4.92
CA TRP A 47 15.42 7.16 -4.87
C TRP A 47 15.15 8.48 -5.61
N GLU A 48 14.50 8.40 -6.75
CA GLU A 48 14.14 9.59 -7.53
C GLU A 48 13.10 10.47 -6.81
N ILE A 49 12.16 9.86 -6.08
CA ILE A 49 11.25 10.60 -5.18
C ILE A 49 12.06 11.40 -4.14
N VAL A 50 13.05 10.75 -3.51
CA VAL A 50 13.93 11.40 -2.54
C VAL A 50 14.72 12.54 -3.18
N ARG A 51 15.29 12.31 -4.38
CA ARG A 51 16.07 13.31 -5.12
C ARG A 51 15.26 14.56 -5.46
N GLN A 52 13.98 14.38 -5.82
CA GLN A 52 13.08 15.49 -6.14
C GLN A 52 12.44 16.15 -4.91
N GLY A 53 12.63 15.57 -3.70
CA GLY A 53 12.25 16.18 -2.43
C GLY A 53 10.76 16.06 -2.08
N PHE A 54 10.03 15.13 -2.69
CA PHE A 54 8.63 14.89 -2.35
C PHE A 54 8.49 14.32 -0.94
N LYS A 55 7.41 14.70 -0.26
CA LYS A 55 7.16 14.38 1.15
C LYS A 55 5.67 14.24 1.46
N ASP A 56 5.38 14.01 2.74
CA ASP A 56 4.02 13.80 3.26
C ASP A 56 3.28 12.63 2.59
N LEU A 57 4.01 11.67 2.01
CA LEU A 57 3.46 10.56 1.26
C LEU A 57 2.56 9.67 2.14
N HIS A 58 1.46 9.20 1.55
CA HIS A 58 0.63 8.14 2.11
C HIS A 58 0.99 6.83 1.40
N VAL A 59 1.87 6.04 2.00
CA VAL A 59 2.28 4.76 1.43
C VAL A 59 1.30 3.67 1.84
N ILE A 60 0.86 2.89 0.87
CA ILE A 60 0.04 1.69 1.08
C ILE A 60 0.67 0.53 0.32
N ASP A 61 1.26 -0.40 1.03
CA ASP A 61 1.92 -1.56 0.42
C ASP A 61 1.75 -2.83 1.26
N ARG A 62 2.13 -3.93 0.66
CA ARG A 62 2.30 -5.21 1.33
C ARG A 62 3.79 -5.52 1.41
N HIS A 63 4.31 -5.58 2.61
CA HIS A 63 5.71 -5.70 2.97
C HIS A 63 6.53 -4.43 2.75
N GLY A 64 6.94 -3.82 3.85
CA GLY A 64 7.98 -2.81 3.85
C GLY A 64 9.21 -3.31 3.10
N SER A 65 9.78 -2.45 2.28
CA SER A 65 10.84 -2.76 1.34
C SER A 65 11.96 -1.73 1.39
N VAL A 66 13.03 -1.94 0.63
CA VAL A 66 14.09 -0.94 0.47
C VAL A 66 13.53 0.42 0.02
N CYS A 67 12.44 0.42 -0.74
CA CYS A 67 11.77 1.67 -1.15
C CYS A 67 11.28 2.47 0.06
N THR A 68 10.55 1.82 0.96
CA THR A 68 10.01 2.47 2.16
C THR A 68 11.10 2.80 3.17
N TRP A 69 12.18 2.01 3.26
CA TRP A 69 13.34 2.34 4.09
C TRP A 69 14.03 3.64 3.64
N LEU A 70 14.21 3.83 2.32
CA LEU A 70 14.78 5.07 1.76
C LEU A 70 13.88 6.27 2.05
N LEU A 71 12.58 6.13 1.83
CA LEU A 71 11.62 7.21 2.10
C LEU A 71 11.54 7.53 3.59
N ASN A 72 11.61 6.53 4.47
CA ASN A 72 11.68 6.73 5.93
C ASN A 72 12.98 7.39 6.37
N ALA A 73 14.10 7.12 5.70
CA ALA A 73 15.39 7.73 6.04
C ALA A 73 15.34 9.27 5.96
N VAL A 74 14.57 9.80 5.02
CA VAL A 74 14.36 11.25 4.82
C VAL A 74 13.04 11.76 5.42
N SER A 75 12.32 10.92 6.17
CA SER A 75 11.01 11.26 6.76
C SER A 75 9.95 11.68 5.72
N ALA A 76 9.98 11.10 4.52
CA ALA A 76 9.05 11.43 3.43
C ALA A 76 7.66 10.81 3.61
N ILE A 77 7.51 9.76 4.45
CA ILE A 77 6.24 9.08 4.68
C ILE A 77 5.53 9.70 5.88
N LYS A 78 4.31 10.16 5.66
CA LYS A 78 3.42 10.69 6.72
C LYS A 78 2.39 9.68 7.20
N ILE A 79 1.86 8.88 6.28
CA ILE A 79 0.93 7.79 6.60
C ILE A 79 1.47 6.52 5.96
N TYR A 80 1.52 5.46 6.73
CA TYR A 80 1.99 4.17 6.27
C TYR A 80 0.99 3.08 6.65
N GLU A 81 0.30 2.53 5.64
CA GLU A 81 -0.57 1.36 5.78
C GLU A 81 0.17 0.14 5.26
N THR A 82 0.50 -0.81 6.12
CA THR A 82 1.31 -1.98 5.75
C THR A 82 1.06 -3.17 6.66
N ASP A 83 1.65 -4.30 6.33
CA ASP A 83 1.58 -5.54 7.12
C ASP A 83 2.92 -6.01 7.66
N TRP A 84 4.02 -5.40 7.22
CA TRP A 84 5.37 -5.76 7.63
C TRP A 84 6.33 -4.59 7.49
N MET A 85 7.17 -4.39 8.49
CA MET A 85 8.09 -3.25 8.58
C MET A 85 9.53 -3.68 8.91
N GLY A 86 9.83 -4.95 8.74
CA GLY A 86 11.14 -5.50 9.06
C GLY A 86 12.20 -5.24 8.00
N TRP A 87 13.46 -5.40 8.39
CA TRP A 87 14.63 -5.36 7.52
C TRP A 87 14.77 -6.66 6.69
N GLY A 88 13.67 -7.31 6.41
CA GLY A 88 13.63 -8.60 5.75
C GLY A 88 14.03 -9.74 6.69
N GLU A 89 14.01 -10.94 6.14
CA GLU A 89 14.26 -12.19 6.86
C GLU A 89 15.68 -12.26 7.46
N MET A 90 16.63 -11.49 6.92
CA MET A 90 18.04 -11.58 7.31
C MET A 90 18.40 -10.86 8.62
N ALA A 91 17.61 -9.95 9.11
CA ALA A 91 18.01 -9.15 10.28
C ALA A 91 17.04 -9.21 11.46
N GLY A 92 15.81 -9.71 11.29
CA GLY A 92 14.82 -9.83 12.37
C GLY A 92 14.52 -8.51 13.08
N LYS A 93 14.87 -7.36 12.48
CA LYS A 93 14.75 -6.04 13.07
C LYS A 93 13.79 -5.16 12.26
N LEU A 94 13.13 -4.27 12.95
CA LEU A 94 12.32 -3.22 12.31
C LEU A 94 13.21 -2.25 11.54
N ASP A 95 12.64 -1.56 10.56
CA ASP A 95 13.28 -0.41 9.92
C ASP A 95 13.52 0.68 10.98
N ILE A 96 14.78 0.92 11.30
CA ILE A 96 15.19 1.88 12.33
C ILE A 96 14.74 3.32 12.01
N ASN A 97 14.66 3.68 10.74
CA ASN A 97 14.20 5.01 10.33
C ASN A 97 12.70 5.14 10.52
N MET A 98 11.94 4.10 10.18
CA MET A 98 10.51 4.02 10.43
C MET A 98 10.23 4.12 11.94
N GLU A 99 10.90 3.32 12.74
CA GLU A 99 10.75 3.35 14.21
C GLU A 99 11.05 4.73 14.80
N ARG A 100 12.12 5.39 14.33
CA ARG A 100 12.47 6.76 14.71
C ARG A 100 11.37 7.75 14.34
N ASN A 101 10.84 7.69 13.12
CA ASN A 101 9.79 8.59 12.65
C ASN A 101 8.48 8.37 13.40
N TYR A 102 8.12 7.11 13.66
CA TYR A 102 6.94 6.75 14.42
C TYR A 102 7.03 7.26 15.87
N LYS A 103 8.13 6.98 16.59
CA LYS A 103 8.36 7.45 17.96
C LYS A 103 8.40 8.98 18.07
N ALA A 104 8.88 9.65 17.03
CA ALA A 104 8.91 11.11 16.97
C ALA A 104 7.55 11.74 16.57
N GLY A 105 6.50 10.94 16.33
CA GLY A 105 5.19 11.42 15.91
C GLY A 105 5.16 12.02 14.49
N LYS A 106 6.18 11.76 13.67
CA LYS A 106 6.26 12.25 12.29
C LYS A 106 5.48 11.39 11.30
N MET A 107 5.12 10.19 11.69
CA MET A 107 4.44 9.22 10.84
C MET A 107 3.31 8.53 11.61
N ILE A 108 2.20 8.30 10.93
CA ILE A 108 1.10 7.46 11.42
C ILE A 108 1.23 6.09 10.76
N LEU A 109 1.31 5.06 11.57
CA LEU A 109 1.38 3.67 11.13
C LEU A 109 0.04 2.98 11.35
N GLU A 110 -0.56 2.50 10.28
CA GLU A 110 -1.77 1.67 10.31
C GLU A 110 -1.40 0.24 9.93
N ASP A 111 -1.48 -0.64 10.90
CA ASP A 111 -1.03 -2.02 10.79
C ASP A 111 -2.17 -2.97 10.38
N TYR A 112 -1.87 -3.89 9.47
CA TYR A 112 -2.76 -4.94 8.99
C TYR A 112 -2.03 -6.30 8.97
N SER A 113 -2.76 -7.40 8.86
CA SER A 113 -2.11 -8.69 8.58
C SER A 113 -1.77 -8.84 7.09
N HIS A 114 -0.82 -9.71 6.77
CA HIS A 114 -0.43 -10.03 5.39
C HIS A 114 -1.62 -10.43 4.52
N GLY A 115 -2.48 -11.32 5.05
CA GLY A 115 -3.70 -11.72 4.37
C GLY A 115 -4.66 -10.55 4.15
N ALA A 116 -4.85 -9.70 5.17
CA ALA A 116 -5.72 -8.53 5.06
C ALA A 116 -5.24 -7.55 3.99
N MET A 117 -3.94 -7.25 3.92
CA MET A 117 -3.41 -6.37 2.88
C MET A 117 -3.58 -6.96 1.48
N ALA A 118 -3.31 -8.25 1.30
CA ALA A 118 -3.53 -8.94 0.03
C ALA A 118 -5.01 -8.86 -0.41
N MET A 119 -5.94 -9.12 0.52
CA MET A 119 -7.38 -9.04 0.24
C MET A 119 -7.84 -7.61 -0.04
N ARG A 120 -7.31 -6.61 0.63
CA ARG A 120 -7.61 -5.19 0.35
C ARG A 120 -7.22 -4.80 -1.09
N PHE A 121 -6.03 -5.22 -1.55
CA PHE A 121 -5.59 -4.99 -2.93
C PHE A 121 -6.43 -5.78 -3.93
N LEU A 122 -6.80 -7.04 -3.62
CA LEU A 122 -7.72 -7.83 -4.45
C LEU A 122 -9.07 -7.12 -4.61
N ALA A 123 -9.64 -6.60 -3.52
CA ALA A 123 -10.88 -5.84 -3.58
C ALA A 123 -10.76 -4.62 -4.50
N GLY A 124 -9.66 -3.87 -4.39
CA GLY A 124 -9.37 -2.75 -5.30
C GLY A 124 -9.30 -3.18 -6.76
N ALA A 125 -8.58 -4.27 -7.02
CA ALA A 125 -8.37 -4.81 -8.37
C ALA A 125 -9.66 -5.23 -9.07
N ILE A 126 -10.59 -5.86 -8.35
CA ILE A 126 -11.90 -6.28 -8.90
C ILE A 126 -12.96 -5.17 -8.85
N GLY A 127 -12.62 -3.99 -8.33
CA GLY A 127 -13.54 -2.86 -8.20
C GLY A 127 -14.54 -2.97 -7.05
N ALA A 128 -14.36 -3.94 -6.13
CA ALA A 128 -15.19 -4.05 -4.95
C ALA A 128 -14.87 -2.94 -3.94
N PRO A 129 -15.87 -2.36 -3.23
CA PRO A 129 -15.61 -1.32 -2.23
C PRO A 129 -14.97 -1.87 -0.94
N PHE A 130 -15.19 -3.14 -0.65
CA PHE A 130 -14.67 -3.87 0.50
C PHE A 130 -14.65 -5.37 0.20
N ILE A 131 -14.03 -6.14 1.08
CA ILE A 131 -13.98 -7.61 0.97
C ILE A 131 -14.13 -8.24 2.37
N PRO A 132 -14.93 -9.33 2.52
CA PRO A 132 -14.94 -10.10 3.75
C PRO A 132 -13.63 -10.90 3.90
N TYR A 133 -13.20 -11.05 5.16
CA TYR A 133 -11.98 -11.74 5.51
C TYR A 133 -12.15 -12.43 6.87
N TYR A 134 -11.80 -13.70 6.95
CA TYR A 134 -11.71 -14.39 8.23
C TYR A 134 -10.47 -13.91 8.98
N ALA A 135 -10.69 -13.07 9.99
CA ALA A 135 -9.60 -12.56 10.81
C ALA A 135 -9.16 -13.61 11.84
N PRO A 136 -7.87 -13.67 12.19
CA PRO A 136 -7.43 -14.42 13.35
C PRO A 136 -8.15 -13.89 14.61
N GLN A 137 -8.97 -14.71 15.21
CA GLN A 137 -9.69 -14.35 16.45
C GLN A 137 -8.71 -13.95 17.54
N GLY A 138 -9.05 -12.89 18.28
CA GLY A 138 -8.23 -12.37 19.37
C GLY A 138 -7.01 -11.54 18.92
N SER A 139 -6.86 -11.26 17.61
CA SER A 139 -5.80 -10.39 17.13
C SER A 139 -6.12 -8.91 17.43
N ASP A 140 -5.16 -8.21 18.00
CA ASP A 140 -5.24 -6.76 18.23
C ASP A 140 -5.37 -5.93 16.94
N LEU A 141 -5.01 -6.48 15.79
CA LEU A 141 -5.17 -5.81 14.50
C LEU A 141 -6.64 -5.46 14.19
N TYR A 142 -7.58 -6.23 14.75
CA TYR A 142 -9.03 -6.04 14.60
C TYR A 142 -9.68 -5.53 15.87
N ASN A 143 -8.92 -4.94 16.76
CA ASN A 143 -9.40 -4.24 17.92
C ASN A 143 -9.47 -2.73 17.61
N PRO A 144 -10.65 -2.07 17.75
CA PRO A 144 -10.79 -0.63 17.48
C PRO A 144 -9.82 0.26 18.27
N LYS A 145 -9.30 -0.25 19.39
CA LYS A 145 -8.26 0.43 20.18
C LYS A 145 -6.97 0.67 19.38
N TYR A 146 -6.69 -0.10 18.33
CA TYR A 146 -5.48 0.01 17.51
C TYR A 146 -5.72 0.61 16.12
N ASP A 147 -6.82 1.36 15.95
CA ASP A 147 -7.07 2.17 14.76
C ASP A 147 -6.27 3.48 14.83
N ALA A 148 -5.09 3.51 14.21
CA ALA A 148 -4.18 4.64 14.27
C ALA A 148 -4.72 5.86 13.49
N LEU A 149 -5.28 5.64 12.30
CA LEU A 149 -5.90 6.70 11.49
C LEU A 149 -7.15 7.27 12.17
N GLY A 150 -7.91 6.42 12.87
CA GLY A 150 -9.05 6.84 13.68
C GLY A 150 -8.64 7.72 14.87
N LYS A 151 -7.59 7.33 15.60
CA LYS A 151 -7.02 8.12 16.69
C LYS A 151 -6.49 9.48 16.24
N ALA A 152 -5.89 9.54 15.04
CA ALA A 152 -5.43 10.77 14.43
C ALA A 152 -6.56 11.65 13.87
N GLY A 153 -7.83 11.22 13.97
CA GLY A 153 -9.00 11.92 13.47
C GLY A 153 -9.18 11.89 11.94
N LEU A 154 -8.30 11.19 11.22
CA LEU A 154 -8.28 11.21 9.75
C LEU A 154 -9.49 10.49 9.12
N ARG A 155 -10.08 9.50 9.81
CA ARG A 155 -11.29 8.81 9.32
C ARG A 155 -12.55 9.67 9.32
N LYS A 156 -12.54 10.81 10.02
CA LYS A 156 -13.61 11.82 10.02
C LYS A 156 -13.39 12.90 8.96
N GLY A 157 -12.23 12.90 8.31
CA GLY A 157 -11.86 13.87 7.29
C GLY A 157 -12.61 13.69 5.97
N LYS A 158 -12.33 14.59 5.03
CA LYS A 158 -12.90 14.57 3.68
C LYS A 158 -12.05 13.81 2.67
N ASP A 159 -10.90 13.28 3.09
CA ASP A 159 -10.02 12.52 2.21
C ASP A 159 -10.69 11.17 1.86
N PHE A 160 -11.12 11.06 0.62
CA PHE A 160 -11.81 9.85 0.12
C PHE A 160 -10.90 8.62 0.02
N ARG A 161 -9.59 8.80 0.12
CA ARG A 161 -8.59 7.72 0.12
C ARG A 161 -8.55 7.00 1.46
N ILE A 162 -8.97 7.66 2.53
CA ILE A 162 -9.00 7.10 3.88
C ILE A 162 -10.42 6.58 4.18
N ALA A 163 -10.54 5.28 4.37
CA ALA A 163 -11.81 4.66 4.74
C ALA A 163 -12.30 5.17 6.10
N LYS A 164 -13.60 5.38 6.25
CA LYS A 164 -14.24 5.87 7.49
C LYS A 164 -14.09 4.92 8.68
N LYS A 165 -13.78 3.65 8.43
CA LYS A 165 -13.48 2.62 9.45
C LYS A 165 -12.31 1.78 8.97
N LYS A 166 -11.47 1.31 9.90
CA LYS A 166 -10.39 0.36 9.59
C LYS A 166 -10.95 -0.97 9.11
N PHE A 167 -12.00 -1.45 9.78
CA PHE A 167 -12.74 -2.67 9.50
C PHE A 167 -14.15 -2.58 10.09
N ILE A 168 -15.01 -3.53 9.70
CA ILE A 168 -16.30 -3.77 10.34
C ILE A 168 -16.33 -5.25 10.69
N GLN A 169 -16.61 -5.60 11.95
CA GLN A 169 -16.87 -6.97 12.38
C GLN A 169 -18.35 -7.28 12.26
N MET A 170 -18.66 -8.48 11.82
CA MET A 170 -20.02 -8.98 11.74
C MET A 170 -20.04 -10.50 11.78
N GLU A 171 -21.19 -11.07 12.19
CA GLU A 171 -21.43 -12.49 12.05
C GLU A 171 -21.44 -12.90 10.57
N GLU A 172 -20.86 -14.06 10.26
CA GLU A 172 -20.86 -14.59 8.89
C GLU A 172 -22.31 -14.88 8.47
N PRO A 173 -22.83 -14.19 7.42
CA PRO A 173 -24.27 -14.18 7.18
C PRO A 173 -24.81 -15.36 6.36
N PHE A 174 -23.95 -16.22 5.81
CA PHE A 174 -24.37 -17.28 4.87
C PHE A 174 -24.36 -18.68 5.49
N TYR A 175 -23.35 -18.98 6.27
CA TYR A 175 -23.14 -20.32 6.84
C TYR A 175 -23.20 -20.33 8.37
N GLY A 176 -23.22 -19.15 9.00
CA GLY A 176 -23.24 -19.01 10.47
C GLY A 176 -21.97 -19.51 11.14
N ASP A 177 -20.85 -19.49 10.44
CA ASP A 177 -19.56 -20.07 10.87
C ASP A 177 -18.66 -19.01 11.50
N GLY A 178 -19.18 -18.33 12.53
CA GLY A 178 -18.42 -17.38 13.34
C GLY A 178 -18.44 -15.94 12.80
N GLU A 179 -17.37 -15.19 13.09
CA GLU A 179 -17.26 -13.78 12.73
C GLU A 179 -16.32 -13.55 11.54
N VAL A 180 -16.68 -12.59 10.71
CA VAL A 180 -15.84 -12.06 9.63
C VAL A 180 -15.59 -10.58 9.83
N VAL A 181 -14.48 -10.09 9.27
CA VAL A 181 -14.22 -8.65 9.15
C VAL A 181 -14.41 -8.21 7.71
N LEU A 182 -15.07 -7.09 7.51
CA LEU A 182 -15.12 -6.42 6.21
C LEU A 182 -13.95 -5.43 6.16
N LEU A 183 -13.07 -5.60 5.20
CA LEU A 183 -11.90 -4.77 4.98
C LEU A 183 -12.12 -3.80 3.82
N PRO A 184 -11.81 -2.51 3.96
CA PRO A 184 -11.91 -1.56 2.86
C PRO A 184 -10.90 -1.88 1.76
N ALA A 185 -11.28 -1.68 0.51
CA ALA A 185 -10.39 -1.87 -0.63
C ALA A 185 -9.19 -0.92 -0.57
N ALA A 186 -8.01 -1.43 -0.94
CA ALA A 186 -6.84 -0.61 -1.23
C ALA A 186 -6.95 -0.11 -2.68
N ARG A 187 -6.82 1.21 -2.87
CA ARG A 187 -6.93 1.87 -4.18
C ARG A 187 -5.93 3.02 -4.26
N PRO A 188 -4.62 2.72 -4.32
CA PRO A 188 -3.63 3.78 -4.41
C PRO A 188 -3.81 4.59 -5.70
N GLU A 189 -3.46 5.87 -5.64
CA GLU A 189 -3.48 6.76 -6.81
C GLU A 189 -2.40 6.39 -7.81
N LEU A 190 -1.29 5.83 -7.30
CA LEU A 190 -0.14 5.43 -8.09
C LEU A 190 0.44 4.11 -7.58
N GLY A 191 0.57 3.13 -8.45
CA GLY A 191 1.24 1.85 -8.17
C GLY A 191 2.54 1.74 -8.97
N ILE A 192 3.65 1.48 -8.29
CA ILE A 192 4.95 1.31 -8.92
C ILE A 192 5.32 -0.15 -8.95
N ILE A 193 5.44 -0.72 -10.14
CA ILE A 193 5.72 -2.14 -10.36
C ILE A 193 7.04 -2.31 -11.09
N HIS A 194 8.00 -2.99 -10.46
CA HIS A 194 9.28 -3.31 -11.07
C HIS A 194 9.15 -4.61 -11.89
N VAL A 195 9.38 -4.51 -13.19
CA VAL A 195 9.22 -5.60 -14.14
C VAL A 195 10.49 -5.84 -14.95
N ALA A 196 10.68 -7.07 -15.43
CA ALA A 196 11.83 -7.41 -16.28
C ALA A 196 11.69 -6.86 -17.70
N GLN A 197 10.46 -6.75 -18.19
CA GLN A 197 10.13 -6.25 -19.54
C GLN A 197 8.80 -5.53 -19.50
N ALA A 198 8.72 -4.42 -20.20
CA ALA A 198 7.48 -3.69 -20.43
C ALA A 198 7.30 -3.42 -21.94
N GLY A 199 6.08 -3.53 -22.42
CA GLY A 199 5.69 -3.23 -23.78
C GLY A 199 4.95 -1.90 -23.91
N ASP A 200 4.94 -1.32 -25.08
CA ASP A 200 4.28 -0.05 -25.42
C ASP A 200 2.74 -0.08 -25.28
N LYS A 201 2.17 -1.27 -25.13
CA LYS A 201 0.72 -1.47 -24.89
C LYS A 201 0.37 -1.73 -23.43
N GLY A 202 1.30 -1.47 -22.50
CA GLY A 202 1.09 -1.71 -21.08
C GLY A 202 1.24 -3.18 -20.65
N THR A 203 1.76 -4.05 -21.53
CA THR A 203 2.10 -5.43 -21.16
C THR A 203 3.33 -5.41 -20.27
N ALA A 204 3.28 -6.11 -19.14
CA ALA A 204 4.39 -6.22 -18.20
C ALA A 204 4.74 -7.69 -17.96
N LYS A 205 6.03 -7.99 -17.84
CA LYS A 205 6.54 -9.33 -17.59
C LYS A 205 7.57 -9.27 -16.49
N TRP A 206 7.35 -10.00 -15.41
CA TRP A 206 8.29 -10.09 -14.30
C TRP A 206 8.86 -11.49 -14.14
N ARG A 207 9.97 -11.59 -13.45
CA ARG A 207 10.59 -12.85 -13.01
C ARG A 207 10.62 -12.89 -11.49
N GLY A 208 10.58 -14.08 -10.93
CA GLY A 208 10.55 -14.28 -9.47
C GLY A 208 9.13 -14.28 -8.90
N VAL A 209 9.05 -14.18 -7.59
CA VAL A 209 7.79 -14.27 -6.83
C VAL A 209 6.92 -13.06 -7.09
N GLY A 210 5.70 -13.28 -7.59
CA GLY A 210 4.65 -12.26 -7.61
C GLY A 210 3.96 -12.21 -6.24
N THR A 211 3.69 -11.01 -5.73
CA THR A 211 2.90 -10.83 -4.52
C THR A 211 1.57 -10.19 -4.87
N ILE A 212 1.46 -8.89 -4.71
CA ILE A 212 0.27 -8.09 -5.06
C ILE A 212 0.48 -7.28 -6.35
N ASP A 213 1.49 -7.58 -7.14
CA ASP A 213 1.83 -6.79 -8.33
C ASP A 213 0.67 -6.66 -9.31
N LYS A 214 -0.02 -7.79 -9.55
CA LYS A 214 -1.17 -7.84 -10.43
C LYS A 214 -2.35 -7.08 -9.84
N GLU A 215 -2.65 -7.35 -8.59
CA GLU A 215 -3.73 -6.69 -7.86
C GLU A 215 -3.48 -5.19 -7.78
N MET A 216 -2.25 -4.75 -7.50
CA MET A 216 -1.86 -3.34 -7.49
C MET A 216 -2.06 -2.70 -8.86
N ALA A 217 -1.65 -3.35 -9.95
CA ALA A 217 -1.82 -2.84 -11.32
C ALA A 217 -3.28 -2.60 -11.71
N PHE A 218 -4.22 -3.34 -11.13
CA PHE A 218 -5.64 -3.19 -11.39
C PHE A 218 -6.37 -2.31 -10.35
N ALA A 219 -5.77 -2.12 -9.18
CA ALA A 219 -6.34 -1.33 -8.08
C ALA A 219 -6.14 0.18 -8.24
N CYS A 220 -5.11 0.60 -9.02
CA CYS A 220 -4.74 2.01 -9.27
C CYS A 220 -5.60 2.70 -10.33
#